data_2d38195503ddb7273d8a9a887b7012fd
#
_entry.id   2d38195503ddb7273d8a9a887b7012fd
#
_cell.length_a   1.000
_cell.length_b   1.000
_cell.length_c   1.000
_cell.angle_alpha   90.00
_cell.angle_beta   90.00
_cell.angle_gamma   90.00
#
_symmetry.space_group_name_H-M   'P 1'
#
loop_
_entity.id
_entity.type
_entity.pdbx_description
1 polymer ?
#
loop_
_entity_poly.entity_id
_entity_poly.type
_entity_poly.pdbx_seq_one_letter_code
_entity_poly.pdbx_strand_id
1 'polypeptide(L)'
;MKKRNEHKYPLVKVIWIDITADSAWKELSELDKESLPVCVSIGYLYKTDNKITRLFADYSIKDGKIDEVGNTTLIPNSVIIDVIKL
;
A
#
# COMPACT_ATOMS: atom_id res chain seq x y z
N MET A 1 -24.09 2.69 -21.37
CA MET A 1 -24.08 2.69 -19.90
C MET A 1 -23.35 3.92 -19.38
N LYS A 2 -23.96 4.61 -18.45
CA LYS A 2 -23.32 5.77 -17.86
C LYS A 2 -22.18 5.37 -16.93
N LYS A 3 -21.05 6.00 -17.09
CA LYS A 3 -19.91 5.86 -16.20
C LYS A 3 -20.17 6.69 -14.94
N ARG A 4 -19.97 6.09 -13.78
CA ARG A 4 -20.08 6.79 -12.50
C ARG A 4 -18.71 7.19 -11.99
N ASN A 5 -18.63 8.39 -11.46
CA ASN A 5 -17.41 8.89 -10.84
C ASN A 5 -17.70 9.09 -9.35
N GLU A 6 -17.65 8.02 -8.57
CA GLU A 6 -17.84 8.09 -7.13
C GLU A 6 -16.69 8.83 -6.45
N HIS A 7 -15.52 8.78 -7.06
CA HIS A 7 -14.35 9.47 -6.53
C HIS A 7 -13.31 9.68 -7.65
N LYS A 8 -12.33 10.49 -7.36
CA LYS A 8 -11.25 10.82 -8.27
C LYS A 8 -9.88 10.31 -7.81
N TYR A 9 -9.86 9.42 -6.82
CA TYR A 9 -8.61 8.89 -6.31
C TYR A 9 -8.03 7.88 -7.31
N PRO A 10 -6.76 8.04 -7.71
CA PRO A 10 -6.16 7.14 -8.71
C PRO A 10 -5.92 5.76 -8.15
N LEU A 11 -6.10 4.76 -8.98
CA LEU A 11 -5.68 3.40 -8.67
C LEU A 11 -4.18 3.30 -8.90
N VAL A 12 -3.45 2.84 -7.90
CA VAL A 12 -2.00 2.77 -7.96
C VAL A 12 -1.49 1.41 -7.50
N LYS A 13 -0.28 1.12 -7.92
CA LYS A 13 0.52 0.00 -7.44
C LYS A 13 1.70 0.58 -6.67
N VAL A 14 1.82 0.23 -5.40
CA VAL A 14 2.93 0.68 -4.54
C VAL A 14 3.89 -0.48 -4.35
N ILE A 15 5.14 -0.26 -4.69
CA ILE A 15 6.23 -1.23 -4.50
C ILE A 15 6.99 -0.78 -3.27
N TRP A 16 7.11 -1.65 -2.29
CA TRP A 16 7.70 -1.30 -1.00
C TRP A 16 8.48 -2.47 -0.41
N ILE A 17 9.33 -2.17 0.55
CA ILE A 17 10.19 -3.16 1.21
C ILE A 17 9.65 -3.40 2.61
N ASP A 18 9.39 -4.66 2.93
CA ASP A 18 8.90 -5.03 4.24
C ASP A 18 10.05 -5.51 5.14
N ILE A 19 9.78 -5.52 6.43
CA ILE A 19 10.68 -6.13 7.39
C ILE A 19 10.52 -7.64 7.34
N THR A 20 11.53 -8.35 7.84
CA THR A 20 11.43 -9.79 8.03
C THR A 20 11.88 -10.13 9.43
N ALA A 21 11.25 -11.14 10.02
CA ALA A 21 11.57 -11.61 11.35
C ALA A 21 11.48 -13.13 11.36
N ASP A 22 12.40 -13.75 12.08
CA ASP A 22 12.47 -15.21 12.17
C ASP A 22 12.96 -15.55 13.58
N SER A 23 12.26 -16.47 14.26
CA SER A 23 12.62 -16.89 15.62
C SER A 23 13.64 -18.03 15.63
N ALA A 24 14.00 -18.59 14.47
CA ALA A 24 14.98 -19.66 14.40
C ALA A 24 16.40 -19.15 14.69
N TRP A 25 17.22 -20.05 15.21
CA TRP A 25 18.63 -19.75 15.43
C TRP A 25 19.39 -19.82 14.10
N LYS A 26 20.27 -18.87 13.87
CA LYS A 26 21.07 -18.76 12.64
C LYS A 26 22.51 -18.41 12.95
N GLU A 27 23.41 -18.87 12.10
CA GLU A 27 24.79 -18.39 12.13
C GLU A 27 24.85 -16.99 11.51
N LEU A 28 25.82 -16.21 11.92
CA LEU A 28 25.98 -14.85 11.39
C LEU A 28 26.16 -14.83 9.88
N SER A 29 26.90 -15.83 9.35
CA SER A 29 27.10 -15.95 7.89
C SER A 29 25.79 -16.18 7.12
N GLU A 30 24.83 -16.85 7.73
CA GLU A 30 23.50 -17.03 7.14
C GLU A 30 22.70 -15.73 7.20
N LEU A 31 22.76 -15.04 8.32
CA LEU A 31 22.08 -13.76 8.49
C LEU A 31 22.59 -12.72 7.48
N ASP A 32 23.90 -12.72 7.19
CA ASP A 32 24.51 -11.80 6.22
C ASP A 32 23.95 -11.96 4.82
N LYS A 33 23.40 -13.14 4.49
CA LYS A 33 22.90 -13.45 3.15
C LYS A 33 21.42 -13.14 2.99
N GLU A 34 20.72 -12.81 4.07
CA GLU A 34 19.30 -12.54 4.02
C GLU A 34 19.02 -11.17 3.41
N SER A 35 17.89 -11.06 2.75
CA SER A 35 17.44 -9.81 2.14
C SER A 35 15.99 -9.53 2.54
N LEU A 36 15.60 -8.27 2.39
CA LEU A 36 14.23 -7.86 2.70
C LEU A 36 13.30 -8.15 1.54
N PRO A 37 12.08 -8.61 1.81
CA PRO A 37 11.11 -8.88 0.76
C PRO A 37 10.61 -7.60 0.11
N VAL A 38 10.46 -7.64 -1.21
CA VAL A 38 9.82 -6.58 -1.96
C VAL A 38 8.35 -6.95 -2.10
N CYS A 39 7.48 -6.04 -1.67
CA CYS A 39 6.05 -6.25 -1.64
C CYS A 39 5.35 -5.30 -2.59
N VAL A 40 4.15 -5.69 -3.02
CA VAL A 40 3.32 -4.86 -3.90
C VAL A 40 1.94 -4.75 -3.29
N SER A 41 1.46 -3.53 -3.14
CA SER A 41 0.11 -3.24 -2.68
C SER A 41 -0.61 -2.44 -3.75
N ILE A 42 -1.86 -2.81 -4.03
CA ILE A 42 -2.68 -2.13 -5.03
C ILE A 42 -3.90 -1.55 -4.32
N GLY A 43 -4.21 -0.31 -4.63
CA GLY A 43 -5.38 0.35 -4.08
C GLY A 43 -5.52 1.76 -4.61
N TYR A 44 -6.58 2.42 -4.20
CA TYR A 44 -6.78 3.83 -4.53
C TYR A 44 -5.94 4.69 -3.60
N LEU A 45 -5.18 5.60 -4.17
CA LEU A 45 -4.34 6.51 -3.41
C LEU A 45 -5.20 7.63 -2.83
N TYR A 46 -5.43 7.58 -1.53
CA TYR A 46 -6.17 8.62 -0.86
C TYR A 46 -5.30 9.84 -0.60
N LYS A 47 -4.16 9.64 0.06
CA LYS A 47 -3.32 10.76 0.49
C LYS A 47 -1.92 10.29 0.84
N THR A 48 -0.95 11.05 0.40
CA THR A 48 0.43 10.93 0.86
C THR A 48 0.80 12.22 1.57
N ASP A 49 1.26 12.11 2.81
CA ASP A 49 1.88 13.23 3.51
C ASP A 49 3.40 13.00 3.58
N ASN A 50 4.10 13.73 4.45
CA ASN A 50 5.55 13.61 4.54
C ASN A 50 6.03 12.32 5.24
N LYS A 51 5.11 11.48 5.74
CA LYS A 51 5.46 10.27 6.49
C LYS A 51 4.80 9.02 5.96
N ILE A 52 3.54 9.10 5.56
CA ILE A 52 2.70 7.94 5.28
C ILE A 52 1.97 8.11 3.96
N THR A 53 1.89 7.01 3.21
CA THR A 53 1.03 6.86 2.04
C THR A 53 -0.16 6.00 2.43
N ARG A 54 -1.37 6.47 2.14
CA ARG A 54 -2.63 5.83 2.53
C ARG A 54 -3.39 5.37 1.31
N LEU A 55 -3.73 4.07 1.32
CA LEU A 55 -4.52 3.45 0.25
C LEU A 55 -5.81 2.88 0.83
N PHE A 56 -6.81 2.76 -0.02
CA PHE A 56 -8.00 1.97 0.29
C PHE A 56 -8.38 1.14 -0.94
N ALA A 57 -8.98 -0.04 -0.71
CA ALA A 57 -9.39 -0.93 -1.79
C ALA A 57 -10.90 -0.95 -1.97
N ASP A 58 -11.64 -0.88 -0.88
CA ASP A 58 -13.08 -0.96 -0.88
C ASP A 58 -13.69 0.34 -0.37
N TYR A 59 -14.89 0.64 -0.83
CA TYR A 59 -15.60 1.81 -0.35
C TYR A 59 -17.11 1.61 -0.49
N SER A 60 -17.85 2.26 0.39
CA SER A 60 -19.30 2.35 0.30
C SER A 60 -19.71 3.69 -0.29
N ILE A 61 -20.88 3.72 -0.91
CA ILE A 61 -21.39 4.91 -1.57
C ILE A 61 -22.67 5.34 -0.88
N LYS A 62 -22.77 6.63 -0.63
CA LYS A 62 -24.00 7.25 -0.13
C LYS A 62 -24.20 8.58 -0.85
N ASP A 63 -25.38 8.77 -1.43
CA ASP A 63 -25.72 9.98 -2.19
C ASP A 63 -24.71 10.26 -3.31
N GLY A 64 -24.24 9.20 -3.99
CA GLY A 64 -23.30 9.31 -5.11
C GLY A 64 -21.87 9.60 -4.72
N LYS A 65 -21.55 9.56 -3.44
CA LYS A 65 -20.21 9.86 -2.92
C LYS A 65 -19.71 8.75 -2.04
N ILE A 66 -18.39 8.71 -1.83
CA ILE A 66 -17.81 7.80 -0.85
C ILE A 66 -18.36 8.15 0.54
N ASP A 67 -18.85 7.13 1.23
CA ASP A 67 -19.28 7.23 2.62
C ASP A 67 -18.17 6.73 3.56
N GLU A 68 -17.77 5.45 3.39
CA GLU A 68 -16.71 4.85 4.17
C GLU A 68 -15.76 4.09 3.26
N VAL A 69 -14.55 3.87 3.74
CA VAL A 69 -13.53 3.08 3.01
C VAL A 69 -13.12 1.88 3.85
N GLY A 70 -12.74 0.80 3.16
CA GLY A 70 -12.32 -0.45 3.79
C GLY A 70 -11.09 -1.01 3.11
N ASN A 71 -10.52 -2.03 3.76
CA ASN A 71 -9.27 -2.64 3.32
C ASN A 71 -8.22 -1.57 3.04
N THR A 72 -7.94 -0.81 4.08
CA THR A 72 -6.99 0.30 4.01
C THR A 72 -5.58 -0.20 4.27
N THR A 73 -4.63 0.44 3.63
CA THR A 73 -3.21 0.15 3.81
C THR A 73 -2.46 1.46 4.04
N LEU A 74 -1.69 1.49 5.10
CA LEU A 74 -0.82 2.62 5.41
C LEU A 74 0.62 2.15 5.32
N ILE A 75 1.40 2.81 4.48
CA ILE A 75 2.80 2.43 4.24
C ILE A 75 3.70 3.62 4.58
N PRO A 76 4.70 3.41 5.44
CA PRO A 76 5.68 4.48 5.67
C PRO A 76 6.41 4.84 4.37
N ASN A 77 6.50 6.12 4.07
CA ASN A 77 7.15 6.57 2.83
C ASN A 77 8.60 6.10 2.75
N SER A 78 9.27 5.94 3.89
CA SER A 78 10.68 5.53 3.94
C SER A 78 10.93 4.13 3.37
N VAL A 79 9.91 3.28 3.27
CA VAL A 79 10.07 1.93 2.73
C VAL A 79 9.48 1.78 1.33
N ILE A 80 8.96 2.84 0.75
CA ILE A 80 8.39 2.83 -0.60
C ILE A 80 9.51 2.98 -1.63
N ILE A 81 9.54 2.06 -2.60
CA ILE A 81 10.45 2.11 -3.73
C ILE A 81 9.83 2.93 -4.86
N ASP A 82 8.56 2.68 -5.17
CA ASP A 82 7.89 3.33 -6.29
C ASP A 82 6.37 3.30 -6.13
N VAL A 83 5.71 4.28 -6.73
CA VAL A 83 4.25 4.35 -6.83
C VAL A 83 3.91 4.50 -8.31
N ILE A 84 3.20 3.53 -8.85
CA ILE A 84 2.88 3.46 -10.27
C ILE A 84 1.38 3.63 -10.45
N LYS A 85 0.98 4.62 -11.23
CA LYS A 85 -0.42 4.84 -11.57
C LYS A 85 -0.87 3.76 -12.56
N LEU A 86 -1.99 3.12 -12.25
CA LEU A 86 -2.57 2.06 -13.08
C LEU A 86 -3.64 2.59 -14.05
#